data_7b517e4e5ff1e56a8f9f5e7b54c6c778
#
_entry.id   7b517e4e5ff1e56a8f9f5e7b54c6c778
#
_cell.length_a   1.000
_cell.length_b   1.000
_cell.length_c   1.000
_cell.angle_alpha   90.00
_cell.angle_beta   90.00
_cell.angle_gamma   90.00
#
_symmetry.space_group_name_H-M   'P 1'
#
loop_
_entity.id
_entity.type
_entity.pdbx_description
1 polymer ?
#
loop_
_entity_poly.entity_id
_entity_poly.type
_entity_poly.pdbx_seq_one_letter_code
_entity_poly.pdbx_strand_id
1 'polypeptide(L)'
;MSLGMDVSTVLCERHPEVRGTLFEQIGTIVSAACLAHDMGNPPFGHSGERAIQTFFTEGAGNYLQSRLSKRFWDDITHFEGNANAFRLLTHRFNGRRIGGFVMTYATLASIVKYPFASSLAGSHGKFGFFSSEEETYIKVADELEITKLSQPDEPICYARHPLVYLVEAADDICYEIMDIEDAHKLKILSFEETAHLLMGFFDEETQRHIKQRIADEGLTDNNEKVVYMRACAVGKLENKCVEAFVANEEAILNGTFEGSLIDHIDETQRQAYKHCSTLSYQRIYHSK
;
A
#
# COMPACT_ATOMS: atom_id res chain seq x y z
N MET A 1 -11.40 -3.35 -2.01
CA MET A 1 -12.81 -2.90 -1.79
C MET A 1 -13.41 -3.52 -0.54
N SER A 2 -13.31 -4.83 -0.32
CA SER A 2 -13.82 -5.52 0.88
C SER A 2 -13.27 -4.92 2.18
N LEU A 3 -11.96 -4.84 2.34
CA LEU A 3 -11.31 -4.30 3.54
C LEU A 3 -11.88 -2.94 3.98
N GLY A 4 -12.02 -1.99 3.06
CA GLY A 4 -12.59 -0.67 3.36
C GLY A 4 -14.09 -0.72 3.68
N MET A 5 -14.85 -1.63 3.08
CA MET A 5 -16.28 -1.83 3.39
C MET A 5 -16.47 -2.46 4.76
N ASP A 6 -15.63 -3.43 5.12
CA ASP A 6 -15.69 -4.10 6.41
C ASP A 6 -15.34 -3.14 7.54
N VAL A 7 -14.29 -2.30 7.37
CA VAL A 7 -13.96 -1.22 8.30
C VAL A 7 -15.12 -0.23 8.43
N SER A 8 -15.70 0.22 7.30
CA SER A 8 -16.86 1.12 7.33
C SER A 8 -18.04 0.53 8.11
N THR A 9 -18.32 -0.76 7.91
CA THR A 9 -19.40 -1.46 8.61
C THR A 9 -19.16 -1.47 10.12
N VAL A 10 -17.97 -1.88 10.55
CA VAL A 10 -17.62 -1.94 11.99
C VAL A 10 -17.61 -0.54 12.62
N LEU A 11 -17.09 0.47 11.93
CA LEU A 11 -17.10 1.85 12.43
C LEU A 11 -18.52 2.39 12.57
N CYS A 12 -19.42 2.13 11.62
CA CYS A 12 -20.83 2.52 11.70
C CYS A 12 -21.60 1.75 12.80
N GLU A 13 -21.16 0.58 13.20
CA GLU A 13 -21.72 -0.14 14.36
C GLU A 13 -21.25 0.46 15.68
N ARG A 14 -19.97 0.82 15.79
CA ARG A 14 -19.35 1.42 16.98
C ARG A 14 -19.76 2.88 17.18
N HIS A 15 -19.95 3.60 16.09
CA HIS A 15 -20.26 5.04 16.02
C HIS A 15 -21.54 5.26 15.21
N PRO A 16 -22.74 4.97 15.78
CA PRO A 16 -24.01 5.08 15.04
C PRO A 16 -24.30 6.48 14.46
N GLU A 17 -23.69 7.53 15.03
CA GLU A 17 -23.80 8.92 14.59
C GLU A 17 -23.19 9.18 13.21
N VAL A 18 -22.26 8.33 12.75
CA VAL A 18 -21.65 8.49 11.40
C VAL A 18 -22.43 7.78 10.29
N ARG A 19 -23.52 7.06 10.63
CA ARG A 19 -24.38 6.42 9.63
C ARG A 19 -25.05 7.46 8.74
N GLY A 20 -25.16 7.15 7.46
CA GLY A 20 -25.71 8.08 6.46
C GLY A 20 -24.76 9.22 6.09
N THR A 21 -23.53 9.18 6.53
CA THR A 21 -22.47 10.15 6.20
C THR A 21 -21.51 9.60 5.17
N LEU A 22 -20.46 10.38 4.83
CA LEU A 22 -19.39 9.94 3.91
C LEU A 22 -18.55 8.76 4.44
N PHE A 23 -18.66 8.40 5.71
CA PHE A 23 -18.00 7.21 6.28
C PHE A 23 -18.42 5.91 5.58
N GLU A 24 -19.64 5.84 5.06
CA GLU A 24 -20.10 4.70 4.26
C GLU A 24 -19.36 4.59 2.90
N GLN A 25 -18.64 5.63 2.50
CA GLN A 25 -17.85 5.66 1.27
C GLN A 25 -16.40 5.19 1.45
N ILE A 26 -15.97 4.81 2.65
CA ILE A 26 -14.59 4.36 2.92
C ILE A 26 -14.15 3.27 1.93
N GLY A 27 -15.00 2.26 1.70
CA GLY A 27 -14.71 1.19 0.74
C GLY A 27 -14.49 1.69 -0.69
N THR A 28 -15.26 2.70 -1.12
CA THR A 28 -15.12 3.32 -2.44
C THR A 28 -13.83 4.13 -2.54
N ILE A 29 -13.50 4.90 -1.49
CA ILE A 29 -12.27 5.71 -1.44
C ILE A 29 -11.04 4.82 -1.46
N VAL A 30 -11.00 3.78 -0.61
CA VAL A 30 -9.90 2.80 -0.57
C VAL A 30 -9.74 2.08 -1.90
N SER A 31 -10.85 1.66 -2.53
CA SER A 31 -10.82 1.03 -3.86
C SER A 31 -10.23 1.95 -4.94
N ALA A 32 -10.66 3.22 -4.96
CA ALA A 32 -10.12 4.21 -5.90
C ALA A 32 -8.63 4.49 -5.63
N ALA A 33 -8.23 4.57 -4.36
CA ALA A 33 -6.84 4.76 -3.98
C ALA A 33 -5.96 3.56 -4.38
N CYS A 34 -6.41 2.32 -4.15
CA CYS A 34 -5.71 1.11 -4.61
C CYS A 34 -5.52 1.05 -6.12
N LEU A 35 -6.49 1.56 -6.91
CA LEU A 35 -6.33 1.65 -8.37
C LEU A 35 -5.34 2.74 -8.80
N ALA A 36 -5.15 3.77 -7.99
CA ALA A 36 -4.39 4.95 -8.35
C ALA A 36 -2.95 4.96 -7.80
N HIS A 37 -2.66 4.23 -6.72
CA HIS A 37 -1.38 4.34 -6.00
C HIS A 37 -0.16 3.99 -6.86
N ASP A 38 -0.29 3.03 -7.76
CA ASP A 38 0.76 2.55 -8.65
C ASP A 38 0.91 3.31 -9.97
N MET A 39 0.07 4.32 -10.23
CA MET A 39 0.11 5.08 -11.50
C MET A 39 1.44 5.82 -11.72
N GLY A 40 2.21 6.04 -10.66
CA GLY A 40 3.49 6.73 -10.71
C GLY A 40 4.69 5.84 -10.97
N ASN A 41 4.53 4.53 -10.94
CA ASN A 41 5.64 3.60 -11.13
C ASN A 41 6.24 3.71 -12.54
N PRO A 42 7.57 3.85 -12.66
CA PRO A 42 8.22 3.81 -13.95
C PRO A 42 8.24 2.37 -14.50
N PRO A 43 8.52 2.19 -15.80
CA PRO A 43 8.78 0.85 -16.34
C PRO A 43 9.82 0.10 -15.49
N PHE A 44 9.55 -1.17 -15.20
CA PHE A 44 10.36 -2.05 -14.34
C PHE A 44 10.34 -1.66 -12.84
N GLY A 45 9.35 -0.89 -12.37
CA GLY A 45 9.13 -0.59 -10.95
C GLY A 45 10.37 -0.04 -10.25
N HIS A 46 10.77 -0.62 -9.11
CA HIS A 46 11.94 -0.16 -8.34
C HIS A 46 13.27 -0.21 -9.11
N SER A 47 13.41 -1.07 -10.12
CA SER A 47 14.61 -1.05 -10.97
C SER A 47 14.61 0.17 -11.89
N GLY A 48 13.44 0.59 -12.35
CA GLY A 48 13.25 1.83 -13.10
C GLY A 48 13.51 3.07 -12.23
N GLU A 49 13.03 3.10 -10.99
CA GLU A 49 13.33 4.17 -10.02
C GLU A 49 14.85 4.31 -9.83
N ARG A 50 15.54 3.21 -9.54
CA ARG A 50 17.01 3.20 -9.40
C ARG A 50 17.74 3.67 -10.67
N ALA A 51 17.25 3.27 -11.86
CA ALA A 51 17.85 3.72 -13.12
C ALA A 51 17.71 5.24 -13.31
N ILE A 52 16.55 5.82 -12.96
CA ILE A 52 16.34 7.28 -12.98
C ILE A 52 17.27 7.97 -11.98
N GLN A 53 17.33 7.49 -10.74
CA GLN A 53 18.19 8.03 -9.69
C GLN A 53 19.67 7.99 -10.12
N THR A 54 20.15 6.85 -10.62
CA THR A 54 21.54 6.65 -11.11
C THR A 54 21.84 7.58 -12.28
N PHE A 55 20.92 7.81 -13.21
CA PHE A 55 21.12 8.74 -14.31
C PHE A 55 21.46 10.15 -13.82
N PHE A 56 20.82 10.62 -12.77
CA PHE A 56 21.09 11.93 -12.21
C PHE A 56 22.30 11.94 -11.26
N THR A 57 22.48 10.93 -10.42
CA THR A 57 23.59 10.90 -9.45
C THR A 57 24.93 10.58 -10.05
N GLU A 58 25.02 9.65 -10.98
CA GLU A 58 26.25 9.09 -11.52
C GLU A 58 26.34 9.21 -13.05
N GLY A 59 25.21 9.38 -13.72
CA GLY A 59 25.12 9.40 -15.18
C GLY A 59 25.19 10.78 -15.81
N ALA A 60 24.74 10.86 -17.06
CA ALA A 60 24.76 12.09 -17.86
C ALA A 60 23.92 13.24 -17.28
N GLY A 61 22.96 12.94 -16.39
CA GLY A 61 22.13 13.96 -15.72
C GLY A 61 22.85 14.72 -14.61
N ASN A 62 24.03 14.27 -14.15
CA ASN A 62 24.76 14.85 -13.01
C ASN A 62 25.11 16.32 -13.21
N TYR A 63 25.31 16.79 -14.43
CA TYR A 63 25.59 18.19 -14.74
C TYR A 63 24.46 19.15 -14.25
N LEU A 64 23.27 18.66 -14.05
CA LEU A 64 22.13 19.44 -13.55
C LEU A 64 22.28 19.84 -12.07
N GLN A 65 23.11 19.14 -11.29
CA GLN A 65 23.33 19.44 -9.88
C GLN A 65 23.70 20.90 -9.63
N SER A 66 24.57 21.48 -10.47
CA SER A 66 24.98 22.86 -10.36
C SER A 66 23.95 23.88 -10.89
N ARG A 67 22.88 23.42 -11.53
CA ARG A 67 21.86 24.26 -12.18
C ARG A 67 20.50 24.23 -11.46
N LEU A 68 20.28 23.24 -10.60
CA LEU A 68 19.04 23.07 -9.85
C LEU A 68 19.23 23.52 -8.40
N SER A 69 18.14 23.97 -7.76
CA SER A 69 18.15 24.13 -6.32
C SER A 69 18.34 22.78 -5.64
N LYS A 70 18.88 22.80 -4.40
CA LYS A 70 19.05 21.56 -3.61
C LYS A 70 17.75 20.75 -3.55
N ARG A 71 16.61 21.40 -3.38
CA ARG A 71 15.30 20.81 -3.25
C ARG A 71 14.87 20.04 -4.51
N PHE A 72 15.03 20.65 -5.70
CA PHE A 72 14.76 19.95 -6.96
C PHE A 72 15.77 18.85 -7.25
N TRP A 73 17.01 19.02 -6.80
CA TRP A 73 18.01 17.98 -6.91
C TRP A 73 17.67 16.78 -6.06
N ASP A 74 17.24 16.98 -4.80
CA ASP A 74 16.77 15.92 -3.92
C ASP A 74 15.57 15.18 -4.52
N ASP A 75 14.61 15.88 -5.13
CA ASP A 75 13.45 15.29 -5.79
C ASP A 75 13.83 14.29 -6.88
N ILE A 76 14.74 14.67 -7.79
CA ILE A 76 15.10 13.84 -8.94
C ILE A 76 16.09 12.73 -8.60
N THR A 77 16.94 12.92 -7.60
CA THR A 77 17.91 11.92 -7.15
C THR A 77 17.31 10.87 -6.22
N HIS A 78 16.16 11.16 -5.62
CA HIS A 78 15.37 10.21 -4.84
C HIS A 78 14.07 9.81 -5.56
N PHE A 79 14.00 9.99 -6.90
CA PHE A 79 12.75 9.72 -7.65
C PHE A 79 12.02 8.47 -7.11
N GLU A 80 10.73 8.62 -6.82
CA GLU A 80 9.92 7.64 -6.11
C GLU A 80 8.53 7.55 -6.74
N GLY A 81 8.05 6.30 -6.98
CA GLY A 81 6.80 6.03 -7.69
C GLY A 81 5.56 6.57 -7.00
N ASN A 82 5.47 6.49 -5.66
CA ASN A 82 4.31 7.01 -4.92
C ASN A 82 4.22 8.55 -5.03
N ALA A 83 5.35 9.26 -4.91
CA ALA A 83 5.39 10.70 -5.12
C ALA A 83 4.99 11.06 -6.56
N ASN A 84 5.42 10.27 -7.53
CA ASN A 84 5.05 10.46 -8.93
C ASN A 84 3.57 10.15 -9.19
N ALA A 85 2.95 9.20 -8.47
CA ALA A 85 1.51 8.95 -8.55
C ALA A 85 0.72 10.19 -8.10
N PHE A 86 1.08 10.79 -6.96
CA PHE A 86 0.47 12.03 -6.51
C PHE A 86 0.61 13.16 -7.54
N ARG A 87 1.81 13.31 -8.13
CA ARG A 87 2.07 14.27 -9.21
C ARG A 87 1.17 14.02 -10.42
N LEU A 88 1.12 12.81 -10.95
CA LEU A 88 0.30 12.49 -12.14
C LEU A 88 -1.19 12.76 -11.90
N LEU A 89 -1.68 12.50 -10.71
CA LEU A 89 -3.09 12.69 -10.35
C LEU A 89 -3.46 14.17 -10.14
N THR A 90 -2.53 15.00 -9.72
CA THR A 90 -2.78 16.42 -9.38
C THR A 90 -2.25 17.40 -10.43
N HIS A 91 -1.30 16.98 -11.27
CA HIS A 91 -0.65 17.84 -12.25
C HIS A 91 -1.62 18.37 -13.31
N ARG A 92 -1.47 19.68 -13.59
CA ARG A 92 -2.21 20.31 -14.69
C ARG A 92 -1.49 20.06 -16.02
N PHE A 93 -1.95 19.09 -16.78
CA PHE A 93 -1.47 18.88 -18.15
C PHE A 93 -1.96 20.00 -19.09
N ASN A 94 -1.17 20.30 -20.12
CA ASN A 94 -1.52 21.31 -21.12
C ASN A 94 -2.92 21.07 -21.71
N GLY A 95 -3.72 22.13 -21.77
CA GLY A 95 -5.10 22.06 -22.28
C GLY A 95 -6.13 21.42 -21.33
N ARG A 96 -5.70 21.04 -20.11
CA ARG A 96 -6.59 20.49 -19.07
C ARG A 96 -6.91 21.53 -18.00
N ARG A 97 -8.02 21.29 -17.28
CA ARG A 97 -8.41 22.09 -16.11
C ARG A 97 -7.42 21.90 -14.94
N ILE A 98 -7.44 22.81 -13.99
CA ILE A 98 -6.66 22.70 -12.75
C ILE A 98 -7.12 21.49 -11.95
N GLY A 99 -6.20 20.80 -11.28
CA GLY A 99 -6.47 19.65 -10.41
C GLY A 99 -6.30 18.28 -11.07
N GLY A 100 -5.72 18.22 -12.25
CA GLY A 100 -5.37 16.95 -12.92
C GLY A 100 -6.59 16.06 -13.15
N PHE A 101 -6.64 14.91 -12.49
CA PHE A 101 -7.76 13.96 -12.54
C PHE A 101 -8.96 14.40 -11.69
N VAL A 102 -8.82 15.47 -10.90
CA VAL A 102 -9.90 16.00 -10.03
C VAL A 102 -10.40 14.94 -9.03
N MET A 103 -9.48 14.23 -8.43
CA MET A 103 -9.75 13.27 -7.36
C MET A 103 -10.23 13.98 -6.09
N THR A 104 -10.98 13.28 -5.25
CA THR A 104 -11.30 13.80 -3.90
C THR A 104 -10.04 13.88 -3.05
N TYR A 105 -10.00 14.81 -2.12
CA TYR A 105 -8.85 14.95 -1.20
C TYR A 105 -8.63 13.70 -0.36
N ALA A 106 -9.71 13.05 0.11
CA ALA A 106 -9.61 11.80 0.83
C ALA A 106 -8.93 10.69 0.00
N THR A 107 -9.26 10.57 -1.30
CA THR A 107 -8.58 9.60 -2.18
C THR A 107 -7.11 9.98 -2.40
N LEU A 108 -6.80 11.26 -2.64
CA LEU A 108 -5.42 11.74 -2.80
C LEU A 108 -4.58 11.51 -1.54
N ALA A 109 -5.12 11.81 -0.35
CA ALA A 109 -4.42 11.57 0.91
C ALA A 109 -4.19 10.08 1.17
N SER A 110 -5.14 9.22 0.74
CA SER A 110 -5.07 7.78 0.97
C SER A 110 -3.97 7.07 0.17
N ILE A 111 -3.41 7.68 -0.89
CA ILE A 111 -2.28 7.12 -1.64
C ILE A 111 -0.91 7.59 -1.13
N VAL A 112 -0.87 8.62 -0.28
CA VAL A 112 0.40 9.20 0.19
C VAL A 112 0.89 8.47 1.44
N LYS A 113 1.59 7.36 1.22
CA LYS A 113 2.16 6.51 2.28
C LYS A 113 3.22 7.22 3.13
N TYR A 114 3.96 8.15 2.53
CA TYR A 114 5.08 8.87 3.13
C TYR A 114 4.83 10.39 3.07
N PRO A 115 4.01 10.97 3.96
CA PRO A 115 3.51 12.33 3.84
C PRO A 115 4.55 13.40 4.23
N PHE A 116 5.73 13.36 3.57
CA PHE A 116 6.84 14.28 3.79
C PHE A 116 7.63 14.55 2.50
N ALA A 117 8.39 15.65 2.52
CA ALA A 117 9.21 16.11 1.40
C ALA A 117 10.42 15.21 1.14
N SER A 118 10.94 15.24 -0.09
CA SER A 118 12.11 14.44 -0.54
C SER A 118 13.37 14.63 0.30
N SER A 119 13.56 15.81 0.89
CA SER A 119 14.69 16.09 1.79
C SER A 119 14.68 15.26 3.08
N LEU A 120 13.55 14.65 3.43
CA LEU A 120 13.39 13.74 4.56
C LEU A 120 13.44 12.25 4.16
N ALA A 121 13.64 11.96 2.88
CA ALA A 121 13.63 10.58 2.36
C ALA A 121 14.71 9.66 2.98
N GLY A 122 15.80 10.22 3.48
CA GLY A 122 16.88 9.47 4.12
C GLY A 122 17.48 8.40 3.20
N SER A 123 18.02 7.34 3.81
CA SER A 123 18.61 6.20 3.09
C SER A 123 17.58 5.31 2.39
N HIS A 124 16.32 5.38 2.78
CA HIS A 124 15.24 4.57 2.19
C HIS A 124 14.69 5.15 0.89
N GLY A 125 14.99 6.43 0.59
CA GLY A 125 14.58 7.12 -0.63
C GLY A 125 13.06 7.29 -0.81
N LYS A 126 12.27 7.09 0.25
CA LYS A 126 10.80 7.17 0.20
C LYS A 126 10.31 8.55 0.65
N PHE A 127 9.36 9.13 -0.10
CA PHE A 127 8.70 10.40 0.21
C PHE A 127 7.36 10.48 -0.55
N GLY A 128 6.49 11.46 -0.25
CA GLY A 128 5.11 11.44 -0.72
C GLY A 128 4.76 12.40 -1.84
N PHE A 129 5.56 13.45 -2.02
CA PHE A 129 5.31 14.46 -3.05
C PHE A 129 6.60 15.22 -3.41
N PHE A 130 6.73 15.58 -4.68
CA PHE A 130 7.82 16.46 -5.13
C PHE A 130 7.59 17.89 -4.67
N SER A 131 8.65 18.70 -4.67
CA SER A 131 8.56 20.11 -4.31
C SER A 131 7.55 20.90 -5.15
N SER A 132 7.29 20.47 -6.37
CA SER A 132 6.29 21.09 -7.26
C SER A 132 4.85 20.80 -6.84
N GLU A 133 4.60 19.73 -6.10
CA GLU A 133 3.27 19.32 -5.62
C GLU A 133 3.05 19.61 -4.14
N GLU A 134 4.05 20.16 -3.42
CA GLU A 134 3.98 20.41 -1.99
C GLU A 134 2.82 21.33 -1.58
N GLU A 135 2.60 22.44 -2.28
CA GLU A 135 1.48 23.35 -2.01
C GLU A 135 0.13 22.62 -2.20
N THR A 136 0.05 21.72 -3.18
CA THR A 136 -1.14 20.91 -3.41
C THR A 136 -1.37 19.94 -2.25
N TYR A 137 -0.30 19.29 -1.74
CA TYR A 137 -0.42 18.39 -0.61
C TYR A 137 -0.79 19.14 0.69
N ILE A 138 -0.18 20.30 0.94
CA ILE A 138 -0.55 21.16 2.07
C ILE A 138 -2.06 21.46 2.05
N LYS A 139 -2.59 21.85 0.89
CA LYS A 139 -4.02 22.12 0.75
C LYS A 139 -4.86 20.88 1.04
N VAL A 140 -4.46 19.71 0.55
CA VAL A 140 -5.14 18.43 0.86
C VAL A 140 -5.12 18.14 2.36
N ALA A 141 -3.97 18.33 2.99
CA ALA A 141 -3.78 18.06 4.41
C ALA A 141 -4.59 19.03 5.29
N ASP A 142 -4.60 20.32 4.95
CA ASP A 142 -5.34 21.34 5.70
C ASP A 142 -6.86 21.11 5.60
N GLU A 143 -7.39 20.79 4.41
CA GLU A 143 -8.83 20.51 4.22
C GLU A 143 -9.29 19.22 4.91
N LEU A 144 -8.39 18.28 5.13
CA LEU A 144 -8.66 17.02 5.84
C LEU A 144 -8.22 17.05 7.31
N GLU A 145 -7.76 18.21 7.79
CA GLU A 145 -7.28 18.40 9.17
C GLU A 145 -6.18 17.40 9.58
N ILE A 146 -5.32 16.98 8.61
CA ILE A 146 -4.22 16.04 8.88
C ILE A 146 -3.16 16.75 9.75
N THR A 147 -2.79 16.12 10.85
CA THR A 147 -1.83 16.68 11.81
C THR A 147 -0.48 16.93 11.16
N LYS A 148 -0.02 18.19 11.18
CA LYS A 148 1.33 18.57 10.78
C LYS A 148 2.32 18.22 11.89
N LEU A 149 3.38 17.50 11.55
CA LEU A 149 4.40 17.03 12.48
C LEU A 149 5.66 17.91 12.49
N SER A 150 5.97 18.60 11.36
CA SER A 150 7.14 19.47 11.24
C SER A 150 6.90 20.84 11.82
N GLN A 151 7.99 21.48 12.34
CA GLN A 151 7.99 22.86 12.80
C GLN A 151 8.00 23.84 11.60
N PRO A 152 7.74 25.16 11.82
CA PRO A 152 7.61 26.13 10.73
C PRO A 152 8.80 26.23 9.77
N ASP A 153 10.03 26.04 10.26
CA ASP A 153 11.27 26.18 9.48
C ASP A 153 11.86 24.84 9.04
N GLU A 154 11.15 23.74 9.32
CA GLU A 154 11.57 22.40 8.95
C GLU A 154 10.93 21.95 7.63
N PRO A 155 11.56 20.99 6.91
CA PRO A 155 10.91 20.33 5.78
C PRO A 155 9.56 19.74 6.18
N ILE A 156 8.59 19.86 5.28
CA ILE A 156 7.21 19.48 5.56
C ILE A 156 7.10 17.98 5.85
N CYS A 157 6.42 17.67 6.96
CA CYS A 157 6.05 16.34 7.38
C CYS A 157 4.67 16.38 8.05
N TYR A 158 3.80 15.46 7.66
CA TYR A 158 2.46 15.27 8.22
C TYR A 158 2.30 13.87 8.78
N ALA A 159 1.29 13.66 9.61
CA ALA A 159 0.81 12.33 9.96
C ALA A 159 0.23 11.63 8.72
N ARG A 160 0.18 10.31 8.76
CA ARG A 160 -0.46 9.53 7.69
C ARG A 160 -1.99 9.69 7.77
N HIS A 161 -2.65 9.87 6.64
CA HIS A 161 -4.11 9.83 6.60
C HIS A 161 -4.61 8.44 7.01
N PRO A 162 -5.70 8.32 7.81
CA PRO A 162 -6.17 7.03 8.32
C PRO A 162 -6.35 5.94 7.25
N LEU A 163 -6.88 6.28 6.08
CA LEU A 163 -7.14 5.32 5.02
C LEU A 163 -5.89 4.83 4.29
N VAL A 164 -4.73 5.47 4.46
CA VAL A 164 -3.44 4.97 3.92
C VAL A 164 -3.15 3.57 4.45
N TYR A 165 -3.43 3.31 5.72
CA TYR A 165 -3.18 2.01 6.34
C TYR A 165 -4.01 0.89 5.70
N LEU A 166 -5.22 1.20 5.22
CA LEU A 166 -6.07 0.24 4.51
C LEU A 166 -5.59 0.00 3.07
N VAL A 167 -5.12 1.05 2.39
CA VAL A 167 -4.53 0.93 1.05
C VAL A 167 -3.24 0.12 1.11
N GLU A 168 -2.35 0.43 2.08
CA GLU A 168 -1.12 -0.31 2.33
C GLU A 168 -1.39 -1.80 2.64
N ALA A 169 -2.33 -2.09 3.55
CA ALA A 169 -2.66 -3.47 3.88
C ALA A 169 -3.24 -4.24 2.68
N ALA A 170 -4.08 -3.60 1.86
CA ALA A 170 -4.62 -4.22 0.66
C ALA A 170 -3.51 -4.53 -0.36
N ASP A 171 -2.56 -3.62 -0.55
CA ASP A 171 -1.41 -3.80 -1.42
C ASP A 171 -0.50 -4.91 -0.91
N ASP A 172 -0.09 -4.86 0.35
CA ASP A 172 0.77 -5.85 0.99
C ASP A 172 0.18 -7.27 0.93
N ILE A 173 -1.13 -7.42 1.21
CA ILE A 173 -1.82 -8.72 1.15
C ILE A 173 -1.87 -9.24 -0.29
N CYS A 174 -2.27 -8.38 -1.23
CA CYS A 174 -2.37 -8.78 -2.63
C CYS A 174 -1.01 -9.16 -3.19
N TYR A 175 -0.01 -8.33 -3.01
CA TYR A 175 1.34 -8.54 -3.51
C TYR A 175 1.91 -9.88 -3.01
N GLU A 176 1.96 -10.09 -1.69
CA GLU A 176 2.57 -11.29 -1.12
C GLU A 176 1.82 -12.59 -1.50
N ILE A 177 0.50 -12.58 -1.39
CA ILE A 177 -0.28 -13.80 -1.62
C ILE A 177 -0.41 -14.13 -3.11
N MET A 178 -0.50 -13.13 -3.99
CA MET A 178 -0.52 -13.34 -5.44
C MET A 178 0.83 -13.85 -5.96
N ASP A 179 1.94 -13.38 -5.40
CA ASP A 179 3.28 -13.87 -5.78
C ASP A 179 3.47 -15.36 -5.46
N ILE A 180 2.91 -15.85 -4.36
CA ILE A 180 2.91 -17.28 -4.03
C ILE A 180 2.10 -18.08 -5.05
N GLU A 181 0.92 -17.58 -5.48
CA GLU A 181 0.13 -18.21 -6.53
C GLU A 181 0.87 -18.22 -7.87
N ASP A 182 1.47 -17.10 -8.25
CA ASP A 182 2.19 -16.97 -9.52
C ASP A 182 3.46 -17.84 -9.54
N ALA A 183 4.17 -17.95 -8.42
CA ALA A 183 5.30 -18.88 -8.28
C ALA A 183 4.87 -20.34 -8.48
N HIS A 184 3.66 -20.72 -8.04
CA HIS A 184 3.09 -22.03 -8.35
C HIS A 184 2.83 -22.20 -9.85
N LYS A 185 2.15 -21.23 -10.48
CA LYS A 185 1.87 -21.28 -11.93
C LYS A 185 3.14 -21.34 -12.76
N LEU A 186 4.19 -20.65 -12.34
CA LEU A 186 5.51 -20.66 -12.98
C LEU A 186 6.34 -21.89 -12.63
N LYS A 187 5.83 -22.81 -11.79
CA LYS A 187 6.51 -24.03 -11.32
C LYS A 187 7.79 -23.76 -10.52
N ILE A 188 7.89 -22.58 -9.91
CA ILE A 188 8.95 -22.24 -8.94
C ILE A 188 8.65 -22.95 -7.61
N LEU A 189 7.36 -23.03 -7.25
CA LEU A 189 6.86 -23.75 -6.08
C LEU A 189 6.02 -24.96 -6.51
N SER A 190 6.18 -26.10 -5.83
CA SER A 190 5.30 -27.24 -5.98
C SER A 190 3.91 -26.95 -5.39
N PHE A 191 2.92 -27.79 -5.73
CA PHE A 191 1.60 -27.68 -5.12
C PHE A 191 1.65 -27.85 -3.59
N GLU A 192 2.42 -28.80 -3.10
CA GLU A 192 2.58 -29.10 -1.68
C GLU A 192 3.18 -27.92 -0.92
N GLU A 193 4.23 -27.27 -1.47
CA GLU A 193 4.84 -26.08 -0.89
C GLU A 193 3.84 -24.92 -0.85
N THR A 194 3.16 -24.67 -1.96
CA THR A 194 2.16 -23.59 -2.08
C THR A 194 1.00 -23.80 -1.11
N ALA A 195 0.46 -25.02 -1.08
CA ALA A 195 -0.61 -25.37 -0.15
C ALA A 195 -0.18 -25.22 1.31
N HIS A 196 1.04 -25.61 1.65
CA HIS A 196 1.59 -25.45 3.01
C HIS A 196 1.66 -23.97 3.42
N LEU A 197 2.14 -23.08 2.53
CA LEU A 197 2.22 -21.64 2.78
C LEU A 197 0.84 -21.03 2.98
N LEU A 198 -0.11 -21.27 2.05
CA LEU A 198 -1.45 -20.68 2.10
C LEU A 198 -2.28 -21.23 3.26
N MET A 199 -2.09 -22.49 3.63
CA MET A 199 -2.78 -23.11 4.78
C MET A 199 -2.17 -22.70 6.12
N GLY A 200 -0.95 -22.18 6.15
CA GLY A 200 -0.29 -21.69 7.36
C GLY A 200 -1.00 -20.52 8.07
N PHE A 201 -1.90 -19.83 7.38
CA PHE A 201 -2.73 -18.76 7.97
C PHE A 201 -3.87 -19.29 8.87
N PHE A 202 -4.10 -20.61 8.95
CA PHE A 202 -5.24 -21.21 9.59
C PHE A 202 -4.84 -22.25 10.64
N ASP A 203 -5.69 -22.40 11.67
CA ASP A 203 -5.61 -23.52 12.59
C ASP A 203 -5.98 -24.85 11.92
N GLU A 204 -5.68 -25.98 12.59
CA GLU A 204 -5.91 -27.31 12.03
C GLU A 204 -7.38 -27.61 11.72
N GLU A 205 -8.32 -27.05 12.48
CA GLU A 205 -9.74 -27.24 12.25
C GLU A 205 -10.19 -26.53 10.98
N THR A 206 -9.83 -25.28 10.82
CA THR A 206 -10.10 -24.50 9.60
C THR A 206 -9.42 -25.11 8.38
N GLN A 207 -8.18 -25.59 8.52
CA GLN A 207 -7.49 -26.32 7.43
C GLN A 207 -8.26 -27.56 6.98
N ARG A 208 -8.81 -28.31 7.92
CA ARG A 208 -9.65 -29.48 7.60
C ARG A 208 -10.92 -29.06 6.86
N HIS A 209 -11.59 -28.01 7.28
CA HIS A 209 -12.76 -27.46 6.61
C HIS A 209 -12.46 -27.01 5.18
N ILE A 210 -11.35 -26.29 4.96
CA ILE A 210 -10.93 -25.85 3.62
C ILE A 210 -10.68 -27.08 2.72
N LYS A 211 -9.97 -28.10 3.21
CA LYS A 211 -9.71 -29.32 2.45
C LYS A 211 -11.00 -30.07 2.12
N GLN A 212 -11.93 -30.12 3.07
CA GLN A 212 -13.23 -30.77 2.85
C GLN A 212 -14.04 -30.03 1.77
N ARG A 213 -14.10 -28.71 1.83
CA ARG A 213 -14.78 -27.88 0.81
C ARG A 213 -14.19 -28.09 -0.58
N ILE A 214 -12.86 -28.13 -0.71
CA ILE A 214 -12.17 -28.43 -1.98
C ILE A 214 -12.61 -29.79 -2.52
N ALA A 215 -12.76 -30.80 -1.64
CA ALA A 215 -13.19 -32.13 -2.03
C ALA A 215 -14.69 -32.16 -2.41
N ASP A 216 -15.55 -31.51 -1.63
CA ASP A 216 -17.00 -31.45 -1.86
C ASP A 216 -17.34 -30.72 -3.17
N GLU A 217 -16.58 -29.70 -3.54
CA GLU A 217 -16.74 -29.01 -4.81
C GLU A 217 -16.10 -29.75 -6.00
N GLY A 218 -15.45 -30.88 -5.75
CA GLY A 218 -14.86 -31.73 -6.79
C GLY A 218 -13.67 -31.08 -7.51
N LEU A 219 -12.96 -30.15 -6.86
CA LEU A 219 -11.78 -29.51 -7.44
C LEU A 219 -10.65 -30.53 -7.57
N THR A 220 -10.28 -30.91 -8.80
CA THR A 220 -9.22 -31.88 -9.08
C THR A 220 -7.93 -31.19 -9.56
N ASP A 221 -8.05 -30.07 -10.28
CA ASP A 221 -6.91 -29.29 -10.76
C ASP A 221 -6.18 -28.56 -9.61
N ASN A 222 -4.86 -28.66 -9.59
CA ASN A 222 -4.06 -28.07 -8.52
C ASN A 222 -4.06 -26.53 -8.56
N ASN A 223 -4.15 -25.89 -9.74
CA ASN A 223 -4.23 -24.44 -9.83
C ASN A 223 -5.55 -23.96 -9.23
N GLU A 224 -6.68 -24.63 -9.52
CA GLU A 224 -7.99 -24.29 -8.94
C GLU A 224 -7.99 -24.45 -7.41
N LYS A 225 -7.34 -25.49 -6.87
CA LYS A 225 -7.16 -25.63 -5.42
C LYS A 225 -6.35 -24.49 -4.81
N VAL A 226 -5.28 -24.07 -5.48
CA VAL A 226 -4.44 -22.94 -5.05
C VAL A 226 -5.25 -21.65 -5.09
N VAL A 227 -6.01 -21.38 -6.14
CA VAL A 227 -6.91 -20.22 -6.24
C VAL A 227 -7.89 -20.17 -5.06
N TYR A 228 -8.50 -21.32 -4.71
CA TYR A 228 -9.41 -21.40 -3.57
C TYR A 228 -8.70 -21.12 -2.23
N MET A 229 -7.55 -21.77 -1.98
CA MET A 229 -6.76 -21.53 -0.76
C MET A 229 -6.26 -20.08 -0.66
N ARG A 230 -5.84 -19.49 -1.79
CA ARG A 230 -5.47 -18.09 -1.88
C ARG A 230 -6.63 -17.16 -1.45
N ALA A 231 -7.82 -17.40 -1.99
CA ALA A 231 -9.00 -16.60 -1.64
C ALA A 231 -9.30 -16.68 -0.13
N CYS A 232 -9.18 -17.88 0.47
CA CYS A 232 -9.32 -18.04 1.92
C CYS A 232 -8.25 -17.27 2.69
N ALA A 233 -6.97 -17.33 2.27
CA ALA A 233 -5.86 -16.65 2.94
C ALA A 233 -6.01 -15.12 2.87
N VAL A 234 -6.37 -14.57 1.71
CA VAL A 234 -6.67 -13.14 1.53
C VAL A 234 -7.79 -12.71 2.47
N GLY A 235 -8.94 -13.39 2.46
CA GLY A 235 -10.05 -13.07 3.35
C GLY A 235 -9.69 -13.16 4.85
N LYS A 236 -8.82 -14.10 5.23
CA LYS A 236 -8.33 -14.21 6.61
C LYS A 236 -7.49 -12.99 7.00
N LEU A 237 -6.56 -12.58 6.13
CA LEU A 237 -5.70 -11.43 6.35
C LEU A 237 -6.50 -10.11 6.34
N GLU A 238 -7.44 -9.95 5.41
CA GLU A 238 -8.36 -8.80 5.38
C GLU A 238 -9.08 -8.65 6.72
N ASN A 239 -9.72 -9.72 7.23
CA ASN A 239 -10.41 -9.69 8.52
C ASN A 239 -9.46 -9.31 9.67
N LYS A 240 -8.23 -9.83 9.69
CA LYS A 240 -7.26 -9.48 10.72
C LYS A 240 -6.77 -8.04 10.64
N CYS A 241 -6.64 -7.49 9.45
CA CYS A 241 -6.35 -6.07 9.27
C CYS A 241 -7.52 -5.16 9.69
N VAL A 242 -8.77 -5.58 9.48
CA VAL A 242 -9.95 -4.87 10.02
C VAL A 242 -9.90 -4.84 11.55
N GLU A 243 -9.67 -6.01 12.18
CA GLU A 243 -9.54 -6.11 13.64
C GLU A 243 -8.40 -5.20 14.15
N ALA A 244 -7.23 -5.21 13.50
CA ALA A 244 -6.08 -4.39 13.86
C ALA A 244 -6.37 -2.87 13.69
N PHE A 245 -7.03 -2.47 12.61
CA PHE A 245 -7.43 -1.08 12.37
C PHE A 245 -8.35 -0.58 13.49
N VAL A 246 -9.41 -1.33 13.77
CA VAL A 246 -10.43 -0.98 14.77
C VAL A 246 -9.85 -0.97 16.20
N ALA A 247 -8.92 -1.89 16.50
CA ALA A 247 -8.24 -1.93 17.80
C ALA A 247 -7.30 -0.73 18.01
N ASN A 248 -6.79 -0.13 16.94
CA ASN A 248 -5.87 1.00 16.97
C ASN A 248 -6.49 2.31 16.46
N GLU A 249 -7.83 2.38 16.38
CA GLU A 249 -8.59 3.50 15.82
C GLU A 249 -8.13 4.85 16.38
N GLU A 250 -8.01 4.98 17.70
CA GLU A 250 -7.58 6.23 18.34
C GLU A 250 -6.16 6.66 17.93
N ALA A 251 -5.22 5.73 17.92
CA ALA A 251 -3.84 6.01 17.51
C ALA A 251 -3.75 6.39 16.02
N ILE A 252 -4.54 5.73 15.17
CA ILE A 252 -4.61 6.02 13.73
C ILE A 252 -5.19 7.43 13.50
N LEU A 253 -6.30 7.77 14.17
CA LEU A 253 -6.92 9.09 14.04
C LEU A 253 -6.04 10.21 14.58
N ASN A 254 -5.30 9.96 15.68
CA ASN A 254 -4.37 10.93 16.26
C ASN A 254 -3.02 11.00 15.54
N GLY A 255 -2.78 10.18 14.51
CA GLY A 255 -1.53 10.16 13.74
C GLY A 255 -0.33 9.62 14.52
N THR A 256 -0.55 8.82 15.58
CA THR A 256 0.47 8.23 16.44
C THR A 256 0.67 6.74 16.22
N PHE A 257 -0.10 6.13 15.30
CA PHE A 257 0.04 4.72 14.97
C PHE A 257 1.32 4.48 14.15
N GLU A 258 2.14 3.53 14.60
CA GLU A 258 3.41 3.17 13.97
C GLU A 258 3.33 1.82 13.25
N GLY A 259 4.07 1.68 12.16
CA GLY A 259 4.12 0.46 11.34
C GLY A 259 2.95 0.30 10.37
N SER A 260 2.71 -0.94 9.96
CA SER A 260 1.61 -1.35 9.08
C SER A 260 0.54 -2.14 9.85
N LEU A 261 -0.67 -2.28 9.29
CA LEU A 261 -1.69 -3.13 9.93
C LEU A 261 -1.25 -4.59 10.03
N ILE A 262 -0.47 -5.08 9.05
CA ILE A 262 0.09 -6.44 9.06
C ILE A 262 1.02 -6.68 10.26
N ASP A 263 1.70 -5.66 10.75
CA ASP A 263 2.56 -5.78 11.95
C ASP A 263 1.74 -5.97 13.23
N HIS A 264 0.46 -5.61 13.22
CA HIS A 264 -0.45 -5.60 14.37
C HIS A 264 -1.53 -6.69 14.35
N ILE A 265 -1.50 -7.60 13.36
CA ILE A 265 -2.39 -8.78 13.36
C ILE A 265 -1.91 -9.86 14.34
N ASP A 266 -2.74 -10.88 14.56
CA ASP A 266 -2.40 -12.01 15.45
C ASP A 266 -1.08 -12.68 15.04
N GLU A 267 -0.36 -13.17 16.04
CA GLU A 267 0.98 -13.77 15.86
C GLU A 267 0.99 -14.91 14.84
N THR A 268 -0.03 -15.78 14.83
CA THR A 268 -0.13 -16.92 13.89
C THR A 268 -0.13 -16.42 12.44
N GLN A 269 -1.00 -15.47 12.10
CA GLN A 269 -1.09 -14.93 10.75
C GLN A 269 0.13 -14.11 10.39
N ARG A 270 0.68 -13.36 11.35
CA ARG A 270 1.90 -12.58 11.15
C ARG A 270 3.11 -13.46 10.85
N GLN A 271 3.26 -14.58 11.54
CA GLN A 271 4.33 -15.56 11.26
C GLN A 271 4.15 -16.24 9.91
N ALA A 272 2.93 -16.62 9.55
CA ALA A 272 2.63 -17.17 8.24
C ALA A 272 2.95 -16.17 7.11
N TYR A 273 2.58 -14.90 7.29
CA TYR A 273 2.91 -13.81 6.35
C TYR A 273 4.43 -13.64 6.19
N LYS A 274 5.16 -13.56 7.30
CA LYS A 274 6.63 -13.47 7.28
C LYS A 274 7.29 -14.68 6.61
N HIS A 275 6.71 -15.86 6.75
CA HIS A 275 7.22 -17.07 6.09
C HIS A 275 7.03 -16.95 4.56
N CYS A 276 5.86 -16.52 4.09
CA CYS A 276 5.62 -16.23 2.68
C CYS A 276 6.64 -15.22 2.16
N SER A 277 6.80 -14.07 2.83
CA SER A 277 7.70 -13.00 2.43
C SER A 277 9.17 -13.44 2.37
N THR A 278 9.63 -14.22 3.35
CA THR A 278 10.98 -14.77 3.36
C THR A 278 11.23 -15.71 2.19
N LEU A 279 10.25 -16.56 1.86
CA LEU A 279 10.35 -17.50 0.74
C LEU A 279 10.29 -16.76 -0.59
N SER A 280 9.39 -15.79 -0.75
CA SER A 280 9.29 -14.94 -1.94
C SER A 280 10.62 -14.23 -2.21
N TYR A 281 11.23 -13.62 -1.18
CA TYR A 281 12.54 -12.99 -1.28
C TYR A 281 13.62 -13.97 -1.77
N GLN A 282 13.68 -15.17 -1.19
CA GLN A 282 14.74 -16.13 -1.47
C GLN A 282 14.59 -16.86 -2.82
N ARG A 283 13.35 -17.16 -3.24
CA ARG A 283 13.10 -18.06 -4.38
C ARG A 283 12.45 -17.38 -5.58
N ILE A 284 11.76 -16.26 -5.39
CA ILE A 284 11.07 -15.56 -6.47
C ILE A 284 11.94 -14.39 -6.94
N TYR A 285 12.27 -13.44 -6.06
CA TYR A 285 12.96 -12.20 -6.47
C TYR A 285 14.47 -12.37 -6.69
N HIS A 286 15.08 -13.40 -6.12
CA HIS A 286 16.50 -13.73 -6.29
C HIS A 286 16.73 -15.06 -7.04
N SER A 287 15.70 -15.56 -7.76
CA SER A 287 15.88 -16.70 -8.68
C SER A 287 16.89 -16.29 -9.78
N LYS A 288 17.92 -17.12 -9.98
CA LYS A 288 18.95 -16.92 -11.01
C LYS A 288 18.44 -17.35 -12.38
#